data_dfd0618b5eabf073d181aa6ca5079aa8
#
_entry.id   dfd0618b5eabf073d181aa6ca5079aa8
#
_cell.length_a   1.000
_cell.length_b   1.000
_cell.length_c   1.000
_cell.angle_alpha   90.00
_cell.angle_beta   90.00
_cell.angle_gamma   90.00
#
_symmetry.space_group_name_H-M   'P 1'
#
loop_
_entity.id
_entity.type
_entity.pdbx_description
1 polymer ?
#
loop_
_entity_poly.entity_id
_entity_poly.type
_entity_poly.pdbx_seq_one_letter_code
_entity_poly.pdbx_strand_id
1 'polypeptide(L)'
;MISPVSYFDYEKINNTAKILFNAFNSSKIDHREMYLFSEILLRKQKNLKLPNVKWVQNELEISFTKLKAMIDSLEERELIVKITSEKDQRIKYIDITEKGTEFFHKLVHYTSSAFV
;
A
#
# COMPACT_ATOMS: atom_id res chain seq x y z
N MET A 1 -5.70 33.20 25.35
CA MET A 1 -6.25 32.07 24.60
C MET A 1 -5.11 31.33 23.88
N ILE A 2 -5.06 30.05 24.02
CA ILE A 2 -4.03 29.25 23.35
C ILE A 2 -4.46 29.00 21.92
N SER A 3 -3.62 29.40 20.96
CA SER A 3 -3.86 29.12 19.55
C SER A 3 -3.84 27.61 19.29
N PRO A 4 -4.71 27.07 18.42
CA PRO A 4 -4.62 25.66 18.00
C PRO A 4 -3.24 25.26 17.50
N VAL A 5 -2.50 26.19 16.92
CA VAL A 5 -1.11 26.00 16.45
C VAL A 5 -0.19 25.49 17.55
N SER A 6 -0.41 25.90 18.82
CA SER A 6 0.45 25.50 19.94
C SER A 6 0.36 24.02 20.31
N TYR A 7 -0.67 23.31 19.81
CA TYR A 7 -0.83 21.87 20.04
C TYR A 7 -0.12 21.00 19.01
N PHE A 8 0.38 21.60 17.96
CA PHE A 8 0.99 20.87 16.84
C PHE A 8 2.45 21.24 16.69
N ASP A 9 3.28 20.21 16.53
CA ASP A 9 4.67 20.38 16.15
C ASP A 9 4.77 20.39 14.62
N TYR A 10 4.71 21.55 14.03
CA TYR A 10 4.74 21.70 12.57
C TYR A 10 6.06 21.28 11.95
N GLU A 11 7.15 21.40 12.69
CA GLU A 11 8.45 20.93 12.21
C GLU A 11 8.45 19.40 12.09
N LYS A 12 7.95 18.71 13.10
CA LYS A 12 7.83 17.25 13.09
C LYS A 12 6.90 16.79 11.98
N ILE A 13 5.75 17.44 11.81
CA ILE A 13 4.79 17.11 10.75
C ILE A 13 5.44 17.31 9.38
N ASN A 14 6.14 18.40 9.17
CA ASN A 14 6.82 18.68 7.90
C ASN A 14 7.91 17.65 7.62
N ASN A 15 8.70 17.27 8.60
CA ASN A 15 9.74 16.26 8.46
C ASN A 15 9.14 14.89 8.10
N THR A 16 8.05 14.50 8.76
CA THR A 16 7.33 13.26 8.47
C THR A 16 6.82 13.25 7.04
N ALA A 17 6.16 14.32 6.63
CA ALA A 17 5.63 14.47 5.27
C ALA A 17 6.75 14.37 4.22
N LYS A 18 7.89 15.00 4.49
CA LYS A 18 9.05 14.97 3.59
C LYS A 18 9.63 13.58 3.44
N ILE A 19 9.74 12.84 4.56
CA ILE A 19 10.24 11.45 4.54
C ILE A 19 9.31 10.59 3.67
N LEU A 20 8.00 10.68 3.88
CA LEU A 20 7.01 9.92 3.10
C LEU A 20 7.04 10.30 1.62
N PHE A 21 7.10 11.60 1.34
CA PHE A 21 7.17 12.09 -0.04
C PHE A 21 8.40 11.53 -0.75
N ASN A 22 9.58 11.62 -0.13
CA ASN A 22 10.82 11.12 -0.72
C ASN A 22 10.79 9.61 -0.93
N ALA A 23 10.25 8.86 0.03
CA ALA A 23 10.13 7.41 -0.06
C ALA A 23 9.23 6.99 -1.22
N PHE A 24 8.04 7.60 -1.35
CA PHE A 24 7.11 7.28 -2.43
C PHE A 24 7.70 7.68 -3.79
N ASN A 25 8.31 8.82 -3.86
CA ASN A 25 8.90 9.33 -5.10
C ASN A 25 10.07 8.46 -5.59
N SER A 26 10.99 8.10 -4.69
CA SER A 26 12.17 7.30 -5.05
C SER A 26 11.83 5.83 -5.32
N SER A 27 10.86 5.26 -4.63
CA SER A 27 10.42 3.88 -4.83
C SER A 27 9.43 3.73 -5.97
N LYS A 28 8.92 4.84 -6.51
CA LYS A 28 7.88 4.87 -7.55
C LYS A 28 6.64 4.10 -7.12
N ILE A 29 6.24 4.32 -5.87
CA ILE A 29 5.03 3.73 -5.31
C ILE A 29 4.23 4.86 -4.66
N ASP A 30 2.90 4.77 -4.69
CA ASP A 30 2.06 5.77 -4.05
C ASP A 30 1.42 5.24 -2.77
N HIS A 31 0.68 6.12 -2.08
CA HIS A 31 0.04 5.78 -0.80
C HIS A 31 -1.00 4.66 -0.94
N ARG A 32 -1.67 4.55 -2.09
CA ARG A 32 -2.67 3.50 -2.34
C ARG A 32 -2.01 2.14 -2.45
N GLU A 33 -0.89 2.08 -3.15
CA GLU A 33 -0.12 0.85 -3.32
C GLU A 33 0.50 0.41 -2.00
N MET A 34 0.99 1.37 -1.22
CA MET A 34 1.50 1.07 0.12
C MET A 34 0.40 0.49 1.02
N TYR A 35 -0.80 1.08 0.96
CA TYR A 35 -1.95 0.57 1.70
C TYR A 35 -2.29 -0.87 1.26
N LEU A 36 -2.31 -1.11 -0.04
CA LEU A 36 -2.58 -2.45 -0.58
C LEU A 36 -1.59 -3.49 -0.05
N PHE A 37 -0.29 -3.20 -0.11
CA PHE A 37 0.73 -4.10 0.42
C PHE A 37 0.53 -4.38 1.90
N SER A 38 0.30 -3.34 2.70
CA SER A 38 0.11 -3.51 4.14
C SER A 38 -1.14 -4.32 4.46
N GLU A 39 -2.22 -4.12 3.70
CA GLU A 39 -3.47 -4.88 3.88
C GLU A 39 -3.27 -6.36 3.57
N ILE A 40 -2.58 -6.68 2.48
CA ILE A 40 -2.29 -8.07 2.12
C ILE A 40 -1.49 -8.74 3.25
N LEU A 41 -0.43 -8.10 3.70
CA LEU A 41 0.44 -8.65 4.74
C LEU A 41 -0.28 -8.78 6.08
N LEU A 42 -1.12 -7.81 6.43
CA LEU A 42 -1.92 -7.85 7.65
C LEU A 42 -2.89 -9.03 7.62
N ARG A 43 -3.57 -9.26 6.51
CA ARG A 43 -4.49 -10.39 6.37
C ARG A 43 -3.75 -11.72 6.47
N LYS A 44 -2.58 -11.82 5.85
CA LYS A 44 -1.74 -13.03 5.96
C LYS A 44 -1.31 -13.29 7.39
N GLN A 45 -0.91 -12.25 8.11
CA GLN A 45 -0.51 -12.34 9.52
C GLN A 45 -1.65 -12.84 10.40
N LYS A 46 -2.88 -12.42 10.11
CA LYS A 46 -4.08 -12.80 10.87
C LYS A 46 -4.78 -14.05 10.32
N ASN A 47 -4.21 -14.71 9.33
CA ASN A 47 -4.80 -15.85 8.65
C ASN A 47 -6.18 -15.55 8.07
N LEU A 48 -6.35 -14.33 7.57
CA LEU A 48 -7.57 -13.91 6.91
C LEU A 48 -7.46 -14.09 5.39
N LYS A 49 -8.61 -14.08 4.73
CA LYS A 49 -8.68 -14.21 3.28
C LYS A 49 -7.97 -13.02 2.60
N LEU A 50 -7.25 -13.31 1.51
CA LEU A 50 -6.63 -12.25 0.69
C LEU A 50 -7.69 -11.31 0.12
N PRO A 51 -7.35 -10.03 -0.13
CA PRO A 51 -8.30 -9.13 -0.76
C PRO A 51 -8.53 -9.52 -2.21
N ASN A 52 -9.77 -9.39 -2.69
CA ASN A 52 -10.05 -9.56 -4.10
C ASN A 52 -10.01 -8.21 -4.83
N VAL A 53 -9.96 -8.27 -6.16
CA VAL A 53 -9.84 -7.07 -7.00
C VAL A 53 -10.99 -6.09 -6.76
N LYS A 54 -12.21 -6.58 -6.61
CA LYS A 54 -13.38 -5.74 -6.35
C LYS A 54 -13.28 -5.00 -5.02
N TRP A 55 -12.82 -5.70 -3.99
CA TRP A 55 -12.60 -5.09 -2.67
C TRP A 55 -11.57 -3.95 -2.77
N VAL A 56 -10.46 -4.22 -3.48
CA VAL A 56 -9.40 -3.21 -3.65
C VAL A 56 -9.95 -1.96 -4.34
N GLN A 57 -10.73 -2.15 -5.41
CA GLN A 57 -11.33 -1.03 -6.14
C GLN A 57 -12.20 -0.16 -5.23
N ASN A 58 -13.08 -0.81 -4.46
CA ASN A 58 -13.99 -0.11 -3.56
C ASN A 58 -13.25 0.57 -2.43
N GLU A 59 -12.29 -0.12 -1.83
CA GLU A 59 -11.54 0.40 -0.70
C GLU A 59 -10.68 1.60 -1.08
N LEU A 60 -10.03 1.55 -2.24
CA LEU A 60 -9.17 2.64 -2.71
C LEU A 60 -9.96 3.74 -3.41
N GLU A 61 -11.26 3.54 -3.62
CA GLU A 61 -12.15 4.53 -4.26
C GLU A 61 -11.59 5.03 -5.61
N ILE A 62 -11.12 4.09 -6.43
CA ILE A 62 -10.55 4.41 -7.74
C ILE A 62 -11.37 3.79 -8.86
N SER A 63 -11.25 4.36 -10.07
CA SER A 63 -11.90 3.81 -11.24
C SER A 63 -11.30 2.45 -11.62
N PHE A 64 -12.05 1.66 -12.35
CA PHE A 64 -11.55 0.38 -12.86
C PHE A 64 -10.30 0.56 -13.72
N THR A 65 -10.27 1.61 -14.54
CA THR A 65 -9.11 1.91 -15.40
C THR A 65 -7.85 2.17 -14.57
N LYS A 66 -7.98 2.95 -13.51
CA LYS A 66 -6.85 3.24 -12.61
C LYS A 66 -6.42 1.98 -11.86
N LEU A 67 -7.38 1.20 -11.38
CA LEU A 67 -7.10 -0.05 -10.68
C LEU A 67 -6.33 -1.01 -11.58
N LYS A 68 -6.80 -1.18 -12.82
CA LYS A 68 -6.15 -2.07 -13.79
C LYS A 68 -4.72 -1.62 -14.07
N ALA A 69 -4.51 -0.33 -14.29
CA ALA A 69 -3.17 0.22 -14.52
C ALA A 69 -2.25 -0.03 -13.33
N MET A 70 -2.76 0.17 -12.11
CA MET A 70 -1.99 -0.06 -10.88
C MET A 70 -1.60 -1.53 -10.74
N ILE A 71 -2.56 -2.43 -10.90
CA ILE A 71 -2.31 -3.87 -10.77
C ILE A 71 -1.33 -4.34 -11.85
N ASP A 72 -1.56 -3.94 -13.11
CA ASP A 72 -0.67 -4.31 -14.21
C ASP A 72 0.77 -3.84 -13.94
N SER A 73 0.94 -2.61 -13.46
CA SER A 73 2.25 -2.06 -13.13
C SER A 73 2.94 -2.85 -12.02
N LEU A 74 2.21 -3.18 -10.96
CA LEU A 74 2.77 -3.94 -9.84
C LEU A 74 3.09 -5.37 -10.24
N GLU A 75 2.28 -6.00 -11.10
CA GLU A 75 2.57 -7.33 -11.64
C GLU A 75 3.80 -7.31 -12.55
N GLU A 76 3.93 -6.29 -13.39
CA GLU A 76 5.09 -6.14 -14.27
C GLU A 76 6.38 -6.01 -13.47
N ARG A 77 6.32 -5.32 -12.32
CA ARG A 77 7.44 -5.20 -11.38
C ARG A 77 7.63 -6.45 -10.53
N GLU A 78 6.80 -7.48 -10.71
CA GLU A 78 6.85 -8.75 -9.99
C GLU A 78 6.62 -8.59 -8.48
N LEU A 79 5.88 -7.57 -8.09
CA LEU A 79 5.62 -7.29 -6.67
C LEU A 79 4.34 -7.95 -6.17
N ILE A 80 3.38 -8.19 -7.05
CA ILE A 80 2.13 -8.87 -6.72
C ILE A 80 1.79 -9.93 -7.77
N VAL A 81 0.89 -10.84 -7.41
CA VAL A 81 0.28 -11.81 -8.33
C VAL A 81 -1.23 -11.84 -8.13
N LYS A 82 -1.95 -12.15 -9.20
CA LYS A 82 -3.38 -12.45 -9.10
C LYS A 82 -3.57 -13.96 -8.98
N ILE A 83 -4.45 -14.35 -8.08
CA ILE A 83 -4.81 -15.77 -7.85
C ILE A 83 -6.29 -15.93 -8.16
N THR A 84 -6.60 -16.79 -9.14
CA THR A 84 -7.99 -17.08 -9.48
C THR A 84 -8.62 -17.98 -8.43
N SER A 85 -9.84 -17.64 -8.00
CA SER A 85 -10.60 -18.48 -7.07
C SER A 85 -10.91 -19.83 -7.71
N GLU A 86 -10.70 -20.91 -6.97
CA GLU A 86 -11.06 -22.27 -7.43
C GLU A 86 -12.57 -22.44 -7.53
N LYS A 87 -13.32 -21.73 -6.70
CA LYS A 87 -14.78 -21.85 -6.65
C LYS A 87 -15.48 -20.98 -7.70
N ASP A 88 -14.89 -19.83 -8.05
CA ASP A 88 -15.47 -18.89 -9.01
C ASP A 88 -14.35 -18.18 -9.76
N GLN A 89 -14.14 -18.56 -11.01
CA GLN A 89 -13.06 -18.02 -11.84
C GLN A 89 -13.20 -16.52 -12.13
N ARG A 90 -14.37 -15.94 -11.87
CA ARG A 90 -14.57 -14.49 -12.00
C ARG A 90 -13.92 -13.71 -10.86
N ILE A 91 -13.62 -14.38 -9.76
CA ILE A 91 -13.03 -13.76 -8.57
C ILE A 91 -11.51 -13.92 -8.63
N LYS A 92 -10.81 -12.79 -8.58
CA LYS A 92 -9.35 -12.74 -8.52
C LYS A 92 -8.93 -12.16 -7.18
N TYR A 93 -8.09 -12.89 -6.47
CA TYR A 93 -7.44 -12.42 -5.25
C TYR A 93 -6.08 -11.84 -5.59
N ILE A 94 -5.60 -10.94 -4.75
CA ILE A 94 -4.28 -10.32 -4.93
C ILE A 94 -3.40 -10.76 -3.78
N ASP A 95 -2.23 -11.31 -4.12
CA ASP A 95 -1.20 -11.65 -3.14
C ASP A 95 0.07 -10.87 -3.44
N ILE A 96 0.88 -10.71 -2.42
CA ILE A 96 2.21 -10.10 -2.54
C ILE A 96 3.22 -11.21 -2.78
N THR A 97 4.17 -10.96 -3.67
CA THR A 97 5.27 -11.90 -3.93
C THR A 97 6.34 -11.79 -2.84
N GLU A 98 7.29 -12.72 -2.84
CA GLU A 98 8.47 -12.61 -1.97
C GLU A 98 9.24 -11.33 -2.26
N LYS A 99 9.44 -11.00 -3.53
CA LYS A 99 10.07 -9.76 -3.98
C LYS A 99 9.30 -8.54 -3.49
N GLY A 100 7.97 -8.58 -3.58
CA GLY A 100 7.10 -7.50 -3.09
C GLY A 100 7.18 -7.34 -1.59
N THR A 101 7.26 -8.44 -0.85
CA THR A 101 7.40 -8.41 0.61
C THR A 101 8.74 -7.76 1.01
N GLU A 102 9.83 -8.16 0.36
CA GLU A 102 11.13 -7.54 0.60
C GLU A 102 11.12 -6.05 0.25
N PHE A 103 10.51 -5.69 -0.87
CA PHE A 103 10.35 -4.30 -1.29
C PHE A 103 9.59 -3.49 -0.23
N PHE A 104 8.49 -4.04 0.26
CA PHE A 104 7.69 -3.37 1.29
C PHE A 104 8.45 -3.21 2.60
N HIS A 105 9.19 -4.24 3.02
CA HIS A 105 9.99 -4.16 4.25
C HIS A 105 11.07 -3.08 4.15
N LYS A 106 11.72 -2.95 2.99
CA LYS A 106 12.70 -1.87 2.77
C LYS A 106 12.04 -0.50 2.82
N LEU A 107 10.86 -0.36 2.21
CA LEU A 107 10.10 0.88 2.23
C LEU A 107 9.71 1.28 3.65
N VAL A 108 9.21 0.33 4.45
CA VAL A 108 8.83 0.57 5.84
C VAL A 108 10.07 0.94 6.67
N HIS A 109 11.17 0.24 6.47
CA HIS A 109 12.42 0.56 7.18
C HIS A 109 12.89 1.99 6.86
N TYR A 110 12.86 2.35 5.58
CA TYR A 110 13.24 3.70 5.13
C TYR A 110 12.35 4.78 5.75
N THR A 111 11.05 4.50 5.92
CA THR A 111 10.09 5.46 6.47
C THR A 111 9.87 5.30 7.96
N SER A 112 10.58 4.41 8.64
CA SER A 112 10.33 4.09 10.07
C SER A 112 10.41 5.30 10.98
N SER A 113 11.29 6.25 10.69
CA SER A 113 11.41 7.48 11.47
C SER A 113 10.18 8.39 11.37
N ALA A 114 9.34 8.21 10.35
CA ALA A 114 8.10 8.98 10.18
C ALA A 114 7.00 8.54 11.16
N PHE A 115 7.13 7.34 11.74
CA PHE A 115 6.10 6.75 12.60
C PHE A 115 6.49 6.71 14.08
N VAL A 116 7.56 7.37 14.42
CA VAL A 116 8.07 7.42 15.81
C VAL A 116 7.56 8.65 16.55
#